data_9a102cd53f1cb565e623ebf487683483
#
_entry.id   9a102cd53f1cb565e623ebf487683483
#
_cell.length_a   1.000
_cell.length_b   1.000
_cell.length_c   1.000
_cell.angle_alpha   90.00
_cell.angle_beta   90.00
_cell.angle_gamma   90.00
#
_symmetry.space_group_name_H-M   'P 1'
#
loop_
_entity.id
_entity.type
_entity.pdbx_description
1 polymer ?
#
loop_
_entity_poly.entity_id
_entity_poly.type
_entity_poly.pdbx_seq_one_letter_code
_entity_poly.pdbx_strand_id
1 'polypeptide(L)'
;VVEGILALSRPDVVILTEKYARRLFGKESPIGKKLMYGKWTLTVIGVLKEPVCKTTWNFDLLVSRQLKPNWGKLNIELMRVDPHLNLEEVNKQTNVYRKYPYDERALCRYRYIGWKDFYFESSIADKYNRIFQFGNRNYVYILLGVDIFLFLIGILSFVNLYSVTMLKRTRMYGLKKVFGISRGRLFVEMYLENLLMMAGAILLAWGIIELSSRYITHLFGESVPGTFFDWVLTGSLLVVLPLLASFVFYVRYGLKNPVSCMRFYQAGKSKSVYRQVFLFIQYAITMLLMILAFYFQHHFDFLMHTSHGYTTQGILSADLYRENSYSAYESLTSEQQQRQWACREAINQKLDECPFIESWMTSSRDFLRGYFTDIINDKGEKFPLYVMFTSTDFMKMLGLKVKEGQIGEIDSYEHYQIALNETAMKTLGYDTLEKAAVRSVSPLWIAMVQGKVVEYGTSMMQVNAVVKDFFPQRLTDGVPPMLLVISSNSLGAALIKA
;
A
#
# COMPACT_ATOMS: atom_id res chain seq x y z
N VAL A 1 7.06 14.64 20.90
CA VAL A 1 7.36 14.01 22.19
C VAL A 1 6.16 14.25 23.09
N VAL A 2 5.64 13.19 23.70
CA VAL A 2 4.57 13.28 24.70
C VAL A 2 5.22 13.44 26.09
N GLU A 3 6.27 12.66 26.35
CA GLU A 3 6.95 12.61 27.62
C GLU A 3 8.41 12.19 27.42
N GLY A 4 9.35 12.74 28.23
CA GLY A 4 10.76 12.35 28.24
C GLY A 4 11.63 13.02 27.20
N ILE A 5 12.75 12.37 26.83
CA ILE A 5 13.83 12.90 25.99
C ILE A 5 14.04 11.99 24.77
N LEU A 6 14.34 12.59 23.61
CA LEU A 6 14.68 11.87 22.37
C LEU A 6 16.20 11.79 22.18
N ALA A 7 16.91 11.06 23.02
CA ALA A 7 18.35 10.90 22.92
C ALA A 7 18.77 9.43 22.96
N LEU A 8 18.89 8.81 21.79
CA LEU A 8 19.37 7.42 21.65
C LEU A 8 20.91 7.31 21.67
N SER A 9 21.58 8.13 22.49
CA SER A 9 23.04 8.17 22.57
C SER A 9 23.66 7.02 23.36
N ARG A 10 22.87 6.33 24.19
CA ARG A 10 23.31 5.18 24.98
C ARG A 10 22.70 3.87 24.45
N PRO A 11 23.38 2.73 24.59
CA PRO A 11 22.89 1.44 24.09
C PRO A 11 21.71 0.88 24.92
N ASP A 12 21.57 1.29 26.17
CA ASP A 12 20.63 0.75 27.16
C ASP A 12 19.28 1.48 27.19
N VAL A 13 18.96 2.30 26.18
CA VAL A 13 17.76 3.14 26.17
C VAL A 13 16.80 2.78 25.04
N VAL A 14 15.52 3.03 25.29
CA VAL A 14 14.43 2.81 24.34
C VAL A 14 13.44 3.96 24.37
N ILE A 15 12.91 4.30 23.22
CA ILE A 15 11.80 5.24 23.04
C ILE A 15 10.61 4.44 22.52
N LEU A 16 9.44 4.65 23.10
CA LEU A 16 8.20 3.94 22.76
C LEU A 16 7.23 4.86 22.03
N THR A 17 6.35 4.29 21.22
CA THR A 17 5.16 5.02 20.76
C THR A 17 4.12 5.07 21.87
N GLU A 18 3.24 6.08 21.86
CA GLU A 18 2.20 6.27 22.87
C GLU A 18 1.29 5.05 22.99
N LYS A 19 0.89 4.47 21.87
CA LYS A 19 0.05 3.27 21.80
C LYS A 19 0.73 2.05 22.44
N TYR A 20 2.00 1.84 22.13
CA TYR A 20 2.77 0.73 22.68
C TYR A 20 3.08 0.93 24.17
N ALA A 21 3.39 2.16 24.59
CA ALA A 21 3.55 2.51 26.00
C ALA A 21 2.28 2.24 26.81
N ARG A 22 1.11 2.64 26.31
CA ARG A 22 -0.19 2.36 26.95
C ARG A 22 -0.50 0.86 27.02
N ARG A 23 -0.12 0.10 25.99
CA ARG A 23 -0.31 -1.36 25.95
C ARG A 23 0.53 -2.08 27.01
N LEU A 24 1.75 -1.62 27.25
CA LEU A 24 2.68 -2.25 28.21
C LEU A 24 2.47 -1.77 29.65
N PHE A 25 2.22 -0.48 29.87
CA PHE A 25 2.22 0.14 31.19
C PHE A 25 0.86 0.74 31.59
N GLY A 26 -0.15 0.63 30.74
CA GLY A 26 -1.48 1.16 31.00
C GLY A 26 -1.50 2.69 31.08
N LYS A 27 -1.96 3.20 32.22
CA LYS A 27 -2.02 4.66 32.51
C LYS A 27 -0.81 5.20 33.27
N GLU A 28 0.13 4.34 33.65
CA GLU A 28 1.30 4.76 34.40
C GLU A 28 2.37 5.35 33.48
N SER A 29 3.14 6.33 33.99
CA SER A 29 4.27 6.86 33.23
C SER A 29 5.30 5.76 32.94
N PRO A 30 5.66 5.55 31.66
CA PRO A 30 6.63 4.54 31.26
C PRO A 30 8.08 5.00 31.48
N ILE A 31 8.33 6.29 31.70
CA ILE A 31 9.68 6.84 31.80
C ILE A 31 10.44 6.24 33.00
N GLY A 32 11.68 5.82 32.75
CA GLY A 32 12.54 5.18 33.76
C GLY A 32 12.25 3.71 34.00
N LYS A 33 11.12 3.15 33.46
CA LYS A 33 10.82 1.72 33.58
C LYS A 33 11.73 0.91 32.69
N LYS A 34 12.00 -0.33 33.12
CA LYS A 34 12.86 -1.29 32.39
C LYS A 34 12.03 -2.21 31.50
N LEU A 35 12.45 -2.36 30.26
CA LEU A 35 11.88 -3.27 29.29
C LEU A 35 12.91 -4.34 28.91
N MET A 36 12.55 -5.61 28.95
CA MET A 36 13.40 -6.67 28.45
C MET A 36 13.17 -6.89 26.95
N TYR A 37 14.22 -6.70 26.17
CA TYR A 37 14.23 -6.96 24.72
C TYR A 37 15.27 -8.04 24.41
N GLY A 38 14.82 -9.30 24.30
CA GLY A 38 15.71 -10.45 24.22
C GLY A 38 16.58 -10.57 25.47
N LYS A 39 17.89 -10.43 25.31
CA LYS A 39 18.88 -10.47 26.42
C LYS A 39 19.21 -9.09 26.99
N TRP A 40 18.71 -8.02 26.41
CA TRP A 40 19.01 -6.65 26.82
C TRP A 40 17.92 -6.08 27.71
N THR A 41 18.34 -5.40 28.77
CA THR A 41 17.45 -4.61 29.60
C THR A 41 17.56 -3.15 29.17
N LEU A 42 16.48 -2.60 28.65
CA LEU A 42 16.41 -1.26 28.12
C LEU A 42 15.61 -0.38 29.06
N THR A 43 16.06 0.86 29.27
CA THR A 43 15.34 1.86 30.07
C THR A 43 14.54 2.77 29.16
N VAL A 44 13.26 2.93 29.44
CA VAL A 44 12.38 3.84 28.67
C VAL A 44 12.75 5.28 29.01
N ILE A 45 13.16 6.06 28.01
CA ILE A 45 13.56 7.46 28.18
C ILE A 45 12.62 8.46 27.53
N GLY A 46 11.75 8.01 26.63
CA GLY A 46 10.83 8.89 25.94
C GLY A 46 9.63 8.17 25.35
N VAL A 47 8.56 8.95 25.15
CA VAL A 47 7.34 8.53 24.47
C VAL A 47 7.07 9.45 23.30
N LEU A 48 6.91 8.88 22.13
CA LEU A 48 6.55 9.57 20.89
C LEU A 48 5.04 9.54 20.68
N LYS A 49 4.48 10.68 20.32
CA LYS A 49 3.12 10.75 19.81
C LYS A 49 3.06 10.08 18.46
N GLU A 50 2.05 9.25 18.25
CA GLU A 50 1.80 8.69 16.94
C GLU A 50 1.40 9.78 15.94
N PRO A 51 1.84 9.68 14.68
CA PRO A 51 1.36 10.59 13.65
C PRO A 51 -0.14 10.37 13.44
N VAL A 52 -0.85 11.46 13.20
CA VAL A 52 -2.31 11.44 12.97
C VAL A 52 -2.68 10.73 11.65
N CYS A 53 -1.76 10.72 10.70
CA CYS A 53 -1.95 10.11 9.38
C CYS A 53 -1.04 8.91 9.23
N LYS A 54 -1.44 7.96 8.35
CA LYS A 54 -0.55 6.87 7.93
C LYS A 54 0.72 7.44 7.33
N THR A 55 1.84 6.99 7.87
CA THR A 55 3.16 7.36 7.39
C THR A 55 3.88 6.13 6.88
N THR A 56 4.94 6.34 6.12
CA THR A 56 5.80 5.25 5.67
C THR A 56 6.42 4.49 6.85
N TRP A 57 6.66 5.18 7.96
CA TRP A 57 7.29 4.60 9.16
C TRP A 57 6.23 4.02 10.09
N ASN A 58 6.32 2.70 10.30
CA ASN A 58 5.49 1.99 11.27
C ASN A 58 6.39 1.25 12.25
N PHE A 59 6.46 1.75 13.46
CA PHE A 59 7.27 1.15 14.53
C PHE A 59 6.60 1.35 15.89
N ASP A 60 6.80 0.41 16.78
CA ASP A 60 6.32 0.48 18.17
C ASP A 60 7.38 1.03 19.12
N LEU A 61 8.66 0.78 18.80
CA LEU A 61 9.79 1.19 19.62
C LEU A 61 11.02 1.57 18.78
N LEU A 62 11.83 2.46 19.31
CA LEU A 62 13.13 2.85 18.77
C LEU A 62 14.21 2.55 19.79
N VAL A 63 15.25 1.85 19.35
CA VAL A 63 16.42 1.53 20.16
C VAL A 63 17.67 2.18 19.58
N SER A 64 18.69 2.36 20.41
CA SER A 64 19.98 2.87 19.96
C SER A 64 20.66 1.90 18.97
N ARG A 65 21.26 2.45 17.91
CA ARG A 65 22.10 1.67 16.99
C ARG A 65 23.29 1.01 17.70
N GLN A 66 23.77 1.60 18.81
CA GLN A 66 24.88 1.09 19.60
C GLN A 66 24.54 -0.22 20.34
N LEU A 67 23.25 -0.53 20.52
CA LEU A 67 22.81 -1.78 21.15
C LEU A 67 23.30 -3.00 20.35
N LYS A 68 23.26 -2.93 19.02
CA LYS A 68 23.75 -3.98 18.11
C LYS A 68 24.21 -3.36 16.79
N PRO A 69 25.51 -2.96 16.69
CA PRO A 69 26.02 -2.25 15.52
C PRO A 69 25.87 -3.01 14.19
N ASN A 70 25.77 -4.34 14.24
CA ASN A 70 25.64 -5.22 13.06
C ASN A 70 24.19 -5.72 12.84
N TRP A 71 23.20 -5.04 13.34
CA TRP A 71 21.80 -5.40 13.14
C TRP A 71 21.39 -5.22 11.69
N GLY A 72 21.41 -6.34 10.99
CA GLY A 72 20.80 -6.51 9.68
C GLY A 72 21.45 -5.69 8.57
N LYS A 73 21.64 -6.31 7.44
CA LYS A 73 22.12 -5.71 6.18
C LYS A 73 21.09 -4.77 5.52
N LEU A 74 19.99 -4.44 6.21
CA LEU A 74 18.93 -3.55 5.75
C LEU A 74 19.15 -2.15 6.33
N ASN A 75 20.18 -1.48 5.90
CA ASN A 75 20.38 -0.08 6.25
C ASN A 75 19.66 0.79 5.21
N ILE A 76 18.68 1.57 5.68
CA ILE A 76 18.19 2.71 4.92
C ILE A 76 19.06 3.89 5.32
N GLU A 77 19.78 4.41 4.36
CA GLU A 77 20.61 5.57 4.54
C GLU A 77 19.84 6.80 4.05
N LEU A 78 19.59 7.73 4.96
CA LEU A 78 19.02 9.02 4.63
C LEU A 78 20.15 10.03 4.43
N MET A 79 20.17 10.64 3.26
CA MET A 79 21.17 11.67 2.94
C MET A 79 20.50 13.03 2.78
N ARG A 80 21.08 14.04 3.38
CA ARG A 80 20.70 15.42 3.10
C ARG A 80 21.52 15.91 1.91
N VAL A 81 20.83 16.26 0.85
CA VAL A 81 21.42 16.73 -0.41
C VAL A 81 21.02 18.17 -0.69
N ASP A 82 21.72 18.82 -1.62
CA ASP A 82 21.36 20.14 -2.10
C ASP A 82 19.93 20.11 -2.69
N PRO A 83 19.05 21.07 -2.34
CA PRO A 83 17.68 21.15 -2.87
C PRO A 83 17.61 21.25 -4.39
N HIS A 84 18.65 21.74 -5.04
CA HIS A 84 18.72 21.92 -6.50
C HIS A 84 19.26 20.70 -7.24
N LEU A 85 19.61 19.62 -6.53
CA LEU A 85 20.16 18.41 -7.15
C LEU A 85 19.09 17.70 -8.00
N ASN A 86 19.42 17.46 -9.26
CA ASN A 86 18.57 16.66 -10.15
C ASN A 86 18.77 15.16 -9.88
N LEU A 87 17.84 14.56 -9.14
CA LEU A 87 17.89 13.15 -8.76
C LEU A 87 17.82 12.20 -9.97
N GLU A 88 17.15 12.57 -11.05
CA GLU A 88 17.08 11.73 -12.26
C GLU A 88 18.45 11.59 -12.92
N GLU A 89 19.20 12.68 -12.97
CA GLU A 89 20.53 12.70 -13.56
C GLU A 89 21.53 11.90 -12.71
N VAL A 90 21.48 12.07 -11.39
CA VAL A 90 22.27 11.27 -10.44
C VAL A 90 21.94 9.79 -10.58
N ASN A 91 20.65 9.43 -10.67
CA ASN A 91 20.23 8.04 -10.85
C ASN A 91 20.72 7.45 -12.19
N LYS A 92 20.75 8.22 -13.26
CA LYS A 92 21.35 7.76 -14.54
C LYS A 92 22.83 7.45 -14.40
N GLN A 93 23.59 8.31 -13.70
CA GLN A 93 25.03 8.12 -13.49
C GLN A 93 25.34 6.97 -12.52
N THR A 94 24.46 6.71 -11.55
CA THR A 94 24.63 5.66 -10.53
C THR A 94 24.01 4.32 -10.92
N ASN A 95 23.34 4.23 -12.07
CA ASN A 95 22.71 3.01 -12.59
C ASN A 95 23.76 1.99 -13.11
N VAL A 96 24.82 1.75 -12.34
CA VAL A 96 25.89 0.82 -12.65
C VAL A 96 26.04 -0.16 -11.49
N TYR A 97 26.25 -1.42 -11.82
CA TYR A 97 26.55 -2.43 -10.79
C TYR A 97 27.91 -2.15 -10.16
N ARG A 98 27.94 -2.07 -8.83
CA ARG A 98 29.14 -1.88 -8.02
C ARG A 98 29.23 -2.99 -6.98
N LYS A 99 30.42 -3.30 -6.52
CA LYS A 99 30.60 -4.22 -5.39
C LYS A 99 29.93 -3.64 -4.14
N TYR A 100 29.21 -4.50 -3.42
CA TYR A 100 28.56 -4.09 -2.19
C TYR A 100 29.61 -3.80 -1.11
N PRO A 101 29.53 -2.66 -0.41
CA PRO A 101 30.58 -2.23 0.53
C PRO A 101 30.84 -3.20 1.68
N TYR A 102 29.84 -3.99 2.06
CA TYR A 102 29.92 -4.91 3.20
C TYR A 102 30.06 -6.38 2.78
N ASP A 103 30.01 -6.67 1.49
CA ASP A 103 30.25 -7.99 0.92
C ASP A 103 30.74 -7.81 -0.52
N GLU A 104 32.06 -7.96 -0.72
CA GLU A 104 32.69 -7.75 -2.03
C GLU A 104 32.20 -8.71 -3.13
N ARG A 105 31.53 -9.80 -2.74
CA ARG A 105 30.96 -10.80 -3.64
C ARG A 105 29.59 -10.41 -4.17
N ALA A 106 28.87 -9.54 -3.47
CA ALA A 106 27.57 -9.07 -3.89
C ALA A 106 27.70 -7.82 -4.77
N LEU A 107 26.95 -7.81 -5.87
CA LEU A 107 26.79 -6.63 -6.71
C LEU A 107 25.54 -5.87 -6.31
N CYS A 108 25.66 -4.57 -6.16
CA CYS A 108 24.54 -3.69 -5.84
C CYS A 108 24.43 -2.54 -6.84
N ARG A 109 23.23 -2.06 -6.99
CA ARG A 109 22.90 -0.87 -7.78
C ARG A 109 22.19 0.13 -6.87
N TYR A 110 22.70 1.34 -6.81
CA TYR A 110 22.12 2.38 -5.99
C TYR A 110 21.07 3.16 -6.78
N ARG A 111 19.94 3.39 -6.15
CA ARG A 111 18.89 4.28 -6.64
C ARG A 111 18.52 5.25 -5.53
N TYR A 112 18.54 6.53 -5.84
CA TYR A 112 18.18 7.60 -4.93
C TYR A 112 16.71 7.99 -5.15
N ILE A 113 15.96 8.10 -4.08
CA ILE A 113 14.52 8.42 -4.10
C ILE A 113 14.30 9.65 -3.25
N GLY A 114 13.56 10.61 -3.80
CA GLY A 114 13.16 11.80 -3.05
C GLY A 114 12.25 11.44 -1.88
N TRP A 115 12.47 12.09 -0.74
CA TRP A 115 11.66 11.83 0.47
C TRP A 115 10.16 11.98 0.24
N LYS A 116 9.74 12.96 -0.57
CA LYS A 116 8.33 13.20 -0.90
C LYS A 116 7.70 12.06 -1.71
N ASP A 117 8.50 11.37 -2.52
CA ASP A 117 8.03 10.29 -3.38
C ASP A 117 8.17 8.91 -2.73
N PHE A 118 8.94 8.80 -1.66
CA PHE A 118 9.25 7.54 -0.99
C PHE A 118 8.01 6.76 -0.56
N TYR A 119 6.97 7.45 -0.05
CA TYR A 119 5.72 6.81 0.35
C TYR A 119 5.00 6.10 -0.80
N PHE A 120 5.15 6.60 -2.04
CA PHE A 120 4.49 6.06 -3.22
C PHE A 120 5.40 5.19 -4.10
N GLU A 121 6.59 4.85 -3.62
CA GLU A 121 7.56 4.06 -4.38
C GLU A 121 7.31 2.56 -4.22
N SER A 122 6.49 2.00 -5.11
CA SER A 122 6.09 0.59 -5.07
C SER A 122 7.24 -0.39 -5.34
N SER A 123 8.31 0.03 -6.05
CA SER A 123 9.44 -0.86 -6.37
C SER A 123 10.24 -1.31 -5.16
N ILE A 124 10.08 -0.62 -4.03
CA ILE A 124 10.73 -0.94 -2.76
C ILE A 124 9.77 -1.70 -1.83
N ALA A 125 8.47 -1.60 -2.06
CA ALA A 125 7.43 -2.13 -1.19
C ALA A 125 7.65 -3.61 -0.88
N ASP A 126 7.97 -4.41 -1.88
CA ASP A 126 8.12 -5.86 -1.72
C ASP A 126 9.30 -6.24 -0.83
N LYS A 127 10.38 -5.47 -0.89
CA LYS A 127 11.59 -5.74 -0.10
C LYS A 127 11.48 -5.28 1.34
N TYR A 128 10.72 -4.21 1.62
CA TYR A 128 10.68 -3.53 2.91
C TYR A 128 9.29 -3.45 3.52
N ASN A 129 8.33 -4.19 3.02
CA ASN A 129 6.91 -4.13 3.40
C ASN A 129 6.64 -4.41 4.90
N ARG A 130 7.58 -5.06 5.59
CA ARG A 130 7.49 -5.29 7.04
C ARG A 130 7.85 -4.06 7.88
N ILE A 131 8.67 -3.17 7.33
CA ILE A 131 9.21 -2.01 8.06
C ILE A 131 8.49 -0.75 7.65
N PHE A 132 8.07 -0.67 6.38
CA PHE A 132 7.44 0.51 5.80
C PHE A 132 6.08 0.20 5.23
N GLN A 133 5.21 1.19 5.34
CA GLN A 133 3.92 1.18 4.65
C GLN A 133 4.04 2.07 3.42
N PHE A 134 3.54 1.56 2.30
CA PHE A 134 3.55 2.27 1.03
C PHE A 134 2.12 2.53 0.55
N GLY A 135 1.90 3.72 0.02
CA GLY A 135 0.65 4.10 -0.62
C GLY A 135 0.69 3.85 -2.12
N ASN A 136 -0.48 3.82 -2.73
CA ASN A 136 -0.60 3.76 -4.18
C ASN A 136 -1.10 5.10 -4.72
N ARG A 137 -0.25 5.80 -5.48
CA ARG A 137 -0.55 7.11 -6.07
C ARG A 137 -1.76 7.06 -7.00
N ASN A 138 -1.92 5.97 -7.73
CA ASN A 138 -3.03 5.82 -8.68
C ASN A 138 -4.38 5.78 -7.96
N TYR A 139 -4.48 5.15 -6.79
CA TYR A 139 -5.71 5.16 -6.00
C TYR A 139 -6.08 6.56 -5.53
N VAL A 140 -5.09 7.38 -5.15
CA VAL A 140 -5.34 8.77 -4.76
C VAL A 140 -5.89 9.59 -5.94
N TYR A 141 -5.34 9.43 -7.14
CA TYR A 141 -5.84 10.13 -8.32
C TYR A 141 -7.24 9.66 -8.74
N ILE A 142 -7.54 8.35 -8.63
CA ILE A 142 -8.87 7.82 -8.91
C ILE A 142 -9.90 8.41 -7.94
N LEU A 143 -9.61 8.40 -6.63
CA LEU A 143 -10.49 8.98 -5.61
C LEU A 143 -10.69 10.47 -5.85
N LEU A 144 -9.62 11.22 -6.11
CA LEU A 144 -9.71 12.64 -6.42
C LEU A 144 -10.58 12.91 -7.66
N GLY A 145 -10.46 12.07 -8.69
CA GLY A 145 -11.30 12.15 -9.89
C GLY A 145 -12.79 11.94 -9.55
N VAL A 146 -13.11 10.94 -8.76
CA VAL A 146 -14.48 10.69 -8.29
C VAL A 146 -15.01 11.86 -7.47
N ASP A 147 -14.22 12.40 -6.55
CA ASP A 147 -14.61 13.55 -5.73
C ASP A 147 -14.90 14.80 -6.57
N ILE A 148 -14.09 15.08 -7.59
CA ILE A 148 -14.32 16.19 -8.53
C ILE A 148 -15.65 15.99 -9.27
N PHE A 149 -15.96 14.79 -9.76
CA PHE A 149 -17.23 14.52 -10.43
C PHE A 149 -18.42 14.66 -9.48
N LEU A 150 -18.34 14.15 -8.26
CA LEU A 150 -19.39 14.32 -7.24
C LEU A 150 -19.62 15.80 -6.92
N PHE A 151 -18.55 16.57 -6.78
CA PHE A 151 -18.62 18.00 -6.54
C PHE A 151 -19.29 18.75 -7.71
N LEU A 152 -18.93 18.41 -8.96
CA LEU A 152 -19.58 18.97 -10.15
C LEU A 152 -21.08 18.65 -10.19
N ILE A 153 -21.48 17.42 -9.89
CA ILE A 153 -22.90 17.04 -9.80
C ILE A 153 -23.60 17.87 -8.75
N GLY A 154 -22.99 18.08 -7.58
CA GLY A 154 -23.53 18.91 -6.52
C GLY A 154 -23.77 20.35 -6.95
N ILE A 155 -22.78 20.98 -7.61
CA ILE A 155 -22.90 22.34 -8.15
C ILE A 155 -24.01 22.42 -9.21
N LEU A 156 -24.01 21.51 -10.18
CA LEU A 156 -25.00 21.50 -11.25
C LEU A 156 -26.42 21.31 -10.69
N SER A 157 -26.59 20.42 -9.71
CA SER A 157 -27.87 20.20 -9.03
C SER A 157 -28.33 21.45 -8.29
N PHE A 158 -27.44 22.11 -7.55
CA PHE A 158 -27.72 23.33 -6.84
C PHE A 158 -28.15 24.47 -7.82
N VAL A 159 -27.37 24.69 -8.88
CA VAL A 159 -27.69 25.71 -9.89
C VAL A 159 -29.02 25.42 -10.58
N ASN A 160 -29.32 24.16 -10.88
CA ASN A 160 -30.58 23.77 -11.52
C ASN A 160 -31.76 23.97 -10.60
N LEU A 161 -31.70 23.54 -9.34
CA LEU A 161 -32.77 23.74 -8.35
C LEU A 161 -33.01 25.23 -8.09
N TYR A 162 -31.94 26.01 -7.94
CA TYR A 162 -32.03 27.44 -7.72
C TYR A 162 -32.62 28.17 -8.94
N SER A 163 -32.29 27.71 -10.15
CA SER A 163 -32.91 28.24 -11.39
C SER A 163 -34.43 28.08 -11.38
N VAL A 164 -34.94 26.95 -10.98
CA VAL A 164 -36.40 26.71 -10.91
C VAL A 164 -37.05 27.57 -9.84
N THR A 165 -36.44 27.74 -8.70
CA THR A 165 -36.90 28.61 -7.62
C THR A 165 -36.96 30.05 -8.04
N MET A 166 -35.91 30.53 -8.73
CA MET A 166 -35.84 31.92 -9.25
C MET A 166 -36.88 32.21 -10.32
N LEU A 167 -37.16 31.25 -11.21
CA LEU A 167 -38.22 31.40 -12.19
C LEU A 167 -39.58 31.63 -11.53
N LYS A 168 -39.91 30.88 -10.48
CA LYS A 168 -41.17 31.07 -9.73
C LYS A 168 -41.23 32.43 -9.04
N ARG A 169 -40.10 32.97 -8.59
CA ARG A 169 -40.01 34.25 -7.86
C ARG A 169 -39.78 35.47 -8.75
N THR A 170 -39.62 35.31 -10.06
CA THR A 170 -39.34 36.41 -11.00
C THR A 170 -40.43 37.46 -10.94
N ARG A 171 -41.70 37.08 -10.77
CA ARG A 171 -42.82 38.02 -10.63
C ARG A 171 -42.69 38.88 -9.36
N MET A 172 -42.32 38.25 -8.22
CA MET A 172 -42.12 38.96 -6.96
C MET A 172 -40.98 39.99 -7.09
N TYR A 173 -39.86 39.61 -7.72
CA TYR A 173 -38.74 40.56 -7.97
C TYR A 173 -39.13 41.69 -8.92
N GLY A 174 -39.98 41.42 -9.91
CA GLY A 174 -40.57 42.46 -10.78
C GLY A 174 -41.39 43.46 -9.99
N LEU A 175 -42.29 42.98 -9.10
CA LEU A 175 -43.08 43.83 -8.20
C LEU A 175 -42.20 44.68 -7.28
N LYS A 176 -41.21 44.06 -6.60
CA LYS A 176 -40.27 44.79 -5.74
C LYS A 176 -39.56 45.92 -6.46
N LYS A 177 -39.21 45.72 -7.74
CA LYS A 177 -38.60 46.77 -8.57
C LYS A 177 -39.55 47.92 -8.89
N VAL A 178 -40.83 47.60 -9.14
CA VAL A 178 -41.86 48.64 -9.33
C VAL A 178 -42.02 49.50 -8.07
N PHE A 179 -41.92 48.87 -6.89
CA PHE A 179 -41.95 49.55 -5.58
C PHE A 179 -40.60 50.20 -5.20
N GLY A 180 -39.63 50.29 -6.14
CA GLY A 180 -38.42 51.09 -5.97
C GLY A 180 -37.27 50.41 -5.21
N ILE A 181 -37.22 49.08 -5.11
CA ILE A 181 -36.07 48.41 -4.50
C ILE A 181 -34.80 48.69 -5.30
N SER A 182 -33.73 49.07 -4.63
CA SER A 182 -32.43 49.28 -5.29
C SER A 182 -31.83 47.96 -5.81
N ARG A 183 -31.06 48.03 -6.88
CA ARG A 183 -30.41 46.86 -7.50
C ARG A 183 -29.50 46.09 -6.54
N GLY A 184 -28.72 46.83 -5.73
CA GLY A 184 -27.84 46.23 -4.74
C GLY A 184 -28.60 45.47 -3.61
N ARG A 185 -29.72 46.09 -3.14
CA ARG A 185 -30.56 45.48 -2.11
C ARG A 185 -31.21 44.19 -2.59
N LEU A 186 -31.60 44.15 -3.88
CA LEU A 186 -32.11 42.92 -4.49
C LEU A 186 -31.06 41.81 -4.57
N PHE A 187 -29.82 42.16 -4.93
CA PHE A 187 -28.71 41.21 -4.96
C PHE A 187 -28.40 40.63 -3.56
N VAL A 188 -28.31 41.51 -2.55
CA VAL A 188 -28.07 41.12 -1.17
C VAL A 188 -29.15 40.17 -0.65
N GLU A 189 -30.42 40.44 -0.96
CA GLU A 189 -31.55 39.58 -0.58
C GLU A 189 -31.41 38.17 -1.20
N MET A 190 -31.08 38.11 -2.49
CA MET A 190 -30.85 36.83 -3.20
C MET A 190 -29.64 36.06 -2.62
N TYR A 191 -28.58 36.81 -2.30
CA TYR A 191 -27.38 36.22 -1.72
C TYR A 191 -27.62 35.66 -0.31
N LEU A 192 -28.27 36.43 0.56
CA LEU A 192 -28.57 36.01 1.93
C LEU A 192 -29.48 34.75 1.97
N GLU A 193 -30.47 34.71 1.06
CA GLU A 193 -31.33 33.52 0.97
C GLU A 193 -30.52 32.26 0.60
N ASN A 194 -29.62 32.35 -0.38
CA ASN A 194 -28.73 31.25 -0.77
C ASN A 194 -27.75 30.91 0.31
N LEU A 195 -27.21 31.91 1.01
CA LEU A 195 -26.30 31.71 2.13
C LEU A 195 -26.96 30.91 3.24
N LEU A 196 -28.21 31.23 3.61
CA LEU A 196 -28.96 30.50 4.63
C LEU A 196 -29.26 29.04 4.23
N MET A 197 -29.64 28.82 2.96
CA MET A 197 -29.81 27.45 2.44
C MET A 197 -28.51 26.66 2.48
N MET A 198 -27.41 27.27 2.06
CA MET A 198 -26.10 26.61 2.06
C MET A 198 -25.62 26.33 3.49
N ALA A 199 -25.82 27.27 4.42
CA ALA A 199 -25.49 27.06 5.83
C ALA A 199 -26.24 25.86 6.42
N GLY A 200 -27.56 25.76 6.14
CA GLY A 200 -28.36 24.59 6.54
C GLY A 200 -27.85 23.27 5.95
N ALA A 201 -27.49 23.27 4.67
CA ALA A 201 -26.93 22.09 4.00
C ALA A 201 -25.57 21.68 4.59
N ILE A 202 -24.70 22.64 4.88
CA ILE A 202 -23.39 22.38 5.52
C ILE A 202 -23.55 21.83 6.93
N LEU A 203 -24.46 22.40 7.73
CA LEU A 203 -24.75 21.88 9.08
C LEU A 203 -25.24 20.43 9.04
N LEU A 204 -26.14 20.10 8.11
CA LEU A 204 -26.59 18.73 7.90
C LEU A 204 -25.44 17.82 7.47
N ALA A 205 -24.59 18.26 6.55
CA ALA A 205 -23.43 17.48 6.10
C ALA A 205 -22.46 17.19 7.25
N TRP A 206 -22.13 18.20 8.07
CA TRP A 206 -21.30 18.01 9.27
C TRP A 206 -21.94 17.06 10.28
N GLY A 207 -23.25 17.16 10.48
CA GLY A 207 -24.01 16.25 11.33
C GLY A 207 -23.91 14.78 10.86
N ILE A 208 -24.03 14.56 9.54
CA ILE A 208 -23.90 13.23 8.94
C ILE A 208 -22.46 12.71 9.08
N ILE A 209 -21.45 13.56 8.85
CA ILE A 209 -20.05 13.19 9.01
C ILE A 209 -19.77 12.77 10.46
N GLU A 210 -20.22 13.56 11.44
CA GLU A 210 -20.03 13.25 12.86
C GLU A 210 -20.72 11.95 13.26
N LEU A 211 -21.95 11.74 12.80
CA LEU A 211 -22.69 10.50 13.05
C LEU A 211 -22.02 9.27 12.45
N SER A 212 -21.44 9.44 11.26
CA SER A 212 -20.76 8.36 10.53
C SER A 212 -19.31 8.15 10.98
N SER A 213 -18.73 9.07 11.74
CA SER A 213 -17.29 9.08 12.10
C SER A 213 -16.85 7.80 12.80
N ARG A 214 -17.67 7.26 13.70
CA ARG A 214 -17.40 5.99 14.39
C ARG A 214 -17.34 4.80 13.44
N TYR A 215 -18.27 4.74 12.48
CA TYR A 215 -18.30 3.68 11.48
C TYR A 215 -17.11 3.77 10.53
N ILE A 216 -16.77 4.98 10.09
CA ILE A 216 -15.61 5.25 9.23
C ILE A 216 -14.31 4.86 9.97
N THR A 217 -14.16 5.23 11.23
CA THR A 217 -13.00 4.85 12.05
C THR A 217 -12.88 3.33 12.19
N HIS A 218 -14.01 2.62 12.35
CA HIS A 218 -14.00 1.16 12.42
C HIS A 218 -13.57 0.51 11.10
N LEU A 219 -14.01 1.04 9.96
CA LEU A 219 -13.67 0.52 8.62
C LEU A 219 -12.20 0.76 8.25
N PHE A 220 -11.69 1.96 8.51
CA PHE A 220 -10.35 2.37 8.10
C PHE A 220 -9.29 2.20 9.20
N GLY A 221 -9.71 1.84 10.41
CA GLY A 221 -8.82 1.63 11.56
C GLY A 221 -8.22 2.91 12.16
N GLU A 222 -8.54 4.08 11.62
CA GLU A 222 -7.99 5.36 12.03
C GLU A 222 -9.08 6.45 12.04
N SER A 223 -9.06 7.34 13.02
CA SER A 223 -9.88 8.53 13.01
C SER A 223 -9.28 9.58 12.07
N VAL A 224 -10.10 10.14 11.19
CA VAL A 224 -9.71 11.28 10.36
C VAL A 224 -10.05 12.56 11.13
N PRO A 225 -9.08 13.22 11.78
CA PRO A 225 -9.35 14.46 12.48
C PRO A 225 -9.63 15.57 11.48
N GLY A 226 -10.58 16.44 11.81
CA GLY A 226 -10.80 17.65 11.04
C GLY A 226 -9.55 18.53 11.03
N THR A 227 -9.12 18.93 9.86
CA THR A 227 -7.95 19.80 9.67
C THR A 227 -8.38 21.25 9.53
N PHE A 228 -7.45 22.19 9.74
CA PHE A 228 -7.70 23.60 9.46
C PHE A 228 -8.13 23.82 8.00
N PHE A 229 -7.62 23.01 7.08
CA PHE A 229 -7.99 23.06 5.67
C PHE A 229 -9.48 22.76 5.45
N ASP A 230 -10.07 21.81 6.19
CA ASP A 230 -11.50 21.47 6.08
C ASP A 230 -12.39 22.63 6.49
N TRP A 231 -12.01 23.39 7.52
CA TRP A 231 -12.70 24.60 7.93
C TRP A 231 -12.60 25.72 6.89
N VAL A 232 -11.42 25.92 6.31
CA VAL A 232 -11.20 26.90 5.25
C VAL A 232 -12.00 26.52 4.00
N LEU A 233 -11.96 25.27 3.61
CA LEU A 233 -12.74 24.74 2.46
C LEU A 233 -14.24 24.93 2.68
N THR A 234 -14.75 24.50 3.83
CA THR A 234 -16.18 24.64 4.18
C THR A 234 -16.61 26.11 4.21
N GLY A 235 -15.81 26.98 4.84
CA GLY A 235 -16.07 28.41 4.88
C GLY A 235 -16.04 29.07 3.49
N SER A 236 -15.10 28.65 2.64
CA SER A 236 -15.04 29.14 1.25
C SER A 236 -16.26 28.69 0.43
N LEU A 237 -16.70 27.45 0.58
CA LEU A 237 -17.89 26.92 -0.08
C LEU A 237 -19.15 27.65 0.38
N LEU A 238 -19.26 27.96 1.68
CA LEU A 238 -20.37 28.72 2.25
C LEU A 238 -20.53 30.12 1.62
N VAL A 239 -19.42 30.78 1.30
CA VAL A 239 -19.43 32.15 0.79
C VAL A 239 -19.43 32.16 -0.74
N VAL A 240 -18.55 31.41 -1.38
CA VAL A 240 -18.29 31.50 -2.83
C VAL A 240 -19.42 30.90 -3.67
N LEU A 241 -19.97 29.74 -3.31
CA LEU A 241 -21.03 29.10 -4.09
C LEU A 241 -22.33 29.91 -4.09
N PRO A 242 -22.86 30.42 -2.96
CA PRO A 242 -24.01 31.29 -2.95
C PRO A 242 -23.74 32.60 -3.68
N LEU A 243 -22.52 33.15 -3.60
CA LEU A 243 -22.14 34.36 -4.28
C LEU A 243 -22.21 34.20 -5.82
N LEU A 244 -21.55 33.15 -6.33
CA LEU A 244 -21.54 32.83 -7.77
C LEU A 244 -22.96 32.56 -8.30
N ALA A 245 -23.73 31.73 -7.59
CA ALA A 245 -25.09 31.43 -7.97
C ALA A 245 -25.95 32.70 -8.00
N SER A 246 -25.92 33.47 -6.92
CA SER A 246 -26.69 34.74 -6.87
C SER A 246 -26.27 35.73 -7.92
N PHE A 247 -24.98 35.85 -8.24
CA PHE A 247 -24.47 36.71 -9.26
C PHE A 247 -24.97 36.31 -10.66
N VAL A 248 -24.89 35.04 -11.01
CA VAL A 248 -25.39 34.52 -12.30
C VAL A 248 -26.88 34.83 -12.48
N PHE A 249 -27.69 34.60 -11.44
CA PHE A 249 -29.12 34.84 -11.51
C PHE A 249 -29.45 36.33 -11.43
N TYR A 250 -28.68 37.11 -10.68
CA TYR A 250 -28.82 38.56 -10.66
C TYR A 250 -28.59 39.17 -12.05
N VAL A 251 -27.52 38.77 -12.73
CA VAL A 251 -27.26 39.23 -14.12
C VAL A 251 -28.40 38.84 -15.06
N ARG A 252 -28.91 37.62 -14.92
CA ARG A 252 -29.94 37.06 -15.81
C ARG A 252 -31.32 37.64 -15.57
N TYR A 253 -31.71 37.88 -14.32
CA TYR A 253 -33.07 38.34 -13.95
C TYR A 253 -33.08 39.69 -13.23
N GLY A 254 -32.08 39.98 -12.44
CA GLY A 254 -31.97 41.22 -11.66
C GLY A 254 -31.78 42.47 -12.51
N LEU A 255 -31.11 42.34 -13.66
CA LEU A 255 -30.88 43.47 -14.57
C LEU A 255 -32.03 43.72 -15.58
N LYS A 256 -33.00 42.79 -15.73
CA LYS A 256 -34.11 42.94 -16.65
C LYS A 256 -35.12 43.98 -16.20
N ASN A 257 -35.81 44.61 -17.17
CA ASN A 257 -36.86 45.56 -16.90
C ASN A 257 -38.06 44.92 -16.14
N PRO A 258 -38.73 45.64 -15.23
CA PRO A 258 -39.85 45.11 -14.44
C PRO A 258 -40.97 44.50 -15.29
N VAL A 259 -41.34 45.15 -16.39
CA VAL A 259 -42.35 44.68 -17.34
C VAL A 259 -41.97 43.34 -17.98
N SER A 260 -40.70 43.15 -18.32
CA SER A 260 -40.19 41.88 -18.84
C SER A 260 -40.28 40.76 -17.82
N CYS A 261 -40.01 41.05 -16.56
CA CYS A 261 -40.10 40.07 -15.47
C CYS A 261 -41.56 39.62 -15.24
N MET A 262 -42.53 40.46 -15.41
CA MET A 262 -43.97 40.12 -15.28
C MET A 262 -44.50 39.33 -16.48
N ARG A 263 -44.09 39.68 -17.72
CA ARG A 263 -44.47 38.94 -18.94
C ARG A 263 -43.79 37.56 -19.02
N PHE A 264 -42.60 37.39 -18.50
CA PHE A 264 -41.86 36.10 -18.51
C PHE A 264 -42.63 34.97 -17.84
N TYR A 265 -43.47 35.31 -16.85
CA TYR A 265 -44.31 34.29 -16.17
C TYR A 265 -45.49 33.83 -17.04
N GLN A 266 -46.05 34.71 -17.86
CA GLN A 266 -47.14 34.37 -18.79
C GLN A 266 -46.65 33.59 -20.02
N ALA A 267 -45.42 33.84 -20.45
CA ALA A 267 -44.81 33.18 -21.60
C ALA A 267 -44.29 31.77 -21.31
N GLY A 268 -44.77 31.09 -20.31
CA GLY A 268 -44.49 29.71 -19.76
C GLY A 268 -43.74 28.66 -20.59
N LYS A 269 -43.19 29.05 -21.74
CA LYS A 269 -42.52 28.21 -22.72
C LYS A 269 -41.12 28.72 -23.09
N SER A 270 -40.47 29.54 -22.27
CA SER A 270 -39.04 29.74 -22.51
C SER A 270 -38.33 28.39 -22.23
N LYS A 271 -38.15 27.61 -23.30
CA LYS A 271 -37.27 26.44 -23.30
C LYS A 271 -35.91 26.93 -22.82
N SER A 272 -35.65 26.83 -21.54
CA SER A 272 -34.34 27.13 -20.98
C SER A 272 -33.39 26.02 -21.44
N VAL A 273 -32.86 26.20 -22.65
CA VAL A 273 -31.90 25.26 -23.24
C VAL A 273 -30.76 25.00 -22.27
N TYR A 274 -30.30 26.01 -21.53
CA TYR A 274 -29.28 25.88 -20.51
C TYR A 274 -29.63 24.86 -19.40
N ARG A 275 -30.91 24.87 -18.96
CA ARG A 275 -31.36 23.92 -17.95
C ARG A 275 -31.36 22.47 -18.48
N GLN A 276 -31.78 22.31 -19.74
CA GLN A 276 -31.75 20.99 -20.39
C GLN A 276 -30.31 20.50 -20.56
N VAL A 277 -29.40 21.39 -20.96
CA VAL A 277 -27.98 21.08 -21.09
C VAL A 277 -27.37 20.70 -19.74
N PHE A 278 -27.65 21.45 -18.67
CA PHE A 278 -27.16 21.13 -17.34
C PHE A 278 -27.71 19.78 -16.82
N LEU A 279 -29.00 19.51 -17.03
CA LEU A 279 -29.59 18.24 -16.70
C LEU A 279 -28.95 17.10 -17.51
N PHE A 280 -28.75 17.30 -18.80
CA PHE A 280 -28.08 16.31 -19.64
C PHE A 280 -26.66 15.99 -19.14
N ILE A 281 -25.86 17.02 -18.87
CA ILE A 281 -24.50 16.85 -18.34
C ILE A 281 -24.54 16.13 -16.98
N GLN A 282 -25.46 16.53 -16.09
CA GLN A 282 -25.61 15.88 -14.78
C GLN A 282 -25.95 14.40 -14.93
N TYR A 283 -26.91 14.04 -15.78
CA TYR A 283 -27.26 12.65 -16.04
C TYR A 283 -26.09 11.88 -16.67
N ALA A 284 -25.37 12.49 -17.62
CA ALA A 284 -24.21 11.86 -18.26
C ALA A 284 -23.11 11.54 -17.23
N ILE A 285 -22.80 12.48 -16.31
CA ILE A 285 -21.81 12.25 -15.26
C ILE A 285 -22.32 11.18 -14.27
N THR A 286 -23.59 11.24 -13.88
CA THR A 286 -24.17 10.23 -12.95
C THR A 286 -24.12 8.84 -13.56
N MET A 287 -24.48 8.69 -14.84
CA MET A 287 -24.38 7.41 -15.55
C MET A 287 -22.93 6.93 -15.66
N LEU A 288 -21.99 7.84 -15.94
CA LEU A 288 -20.56 7.50 -15.95
C LEU A 288 -20.09 6.95 -14.61
N LEU A 289 -20.45 7.63 -13.51
CA LEU A 289 -20.08 7.15 -12.16
C LEU A 289 -20.75 5.83 -11.82
N MET A 290 -22.00 5.62 -12.23
CA MET A 290 -22.72 4.35 -12.03
C MET A 290 -22.02 3.20 -12.79
N ILE A 291 -21.69 3.41 -14.06
CA ILE A 291 -20.95 2.43 -14.88
C ILE A 291 -19.59 2.13 -14.22
N LEU A 292 -18.89 3.16 -13.77
CA LEU A 292 -17.60 3.02 -13.10
C LEU A 292 -17.72 2.20 -11.80
N ALA A 293 -18.76 2.46 -11.00
CA ALA A 293 -19.03 1.72 -9.76
C ALA A 293 -19.29 0.23 -10.04
N PHE A 294 -20.14 -0.08 -11.04
CA PHE A 294 -20.38 -1.48 -11.45
C PHE A 294 -19.12 -2.15 -12.00
N TYR A 295 -18.32 -1.40 -12.77
CA TYR A 295 -17.04 -1.92 -13.27
C TYR A 295 -16.09 -2.28 -12.12
N PHE A 296 -15.94 -1.40 -11.13
CA PHE A 296 -15.10 -1.68 -9.96
C PHE A 296 -15.63 -2.84 -9.14
N GLN A 297 -16.95 -2.93 -8.94
CA GLN A 297 -17.56 -4.05 -8.24
C GLN A 297 -17.29 -5.37 -8.97
N HIS A 298 -17.51 -5.41 -10.28
CA HIS A 298 -17.23 -6.60 -11.09
C HIS A 298 -15.74 -6.96 -11.12
N HIS A 299 -14.87 -5.95 -11.22
CA HIS A 299 -13.42 -6.17 -11.17
C HIS A 299 -12.97 -6.71 -9.81
N PHE A 300 -13.52 -6.19 -8.72
CA PHE A 300 -13.27 -6.68 -7.37
C PHE A 300 -13.73 -8.14 -7.20
N ASP A 301 -14.94 -8.43 -7.65
CA ASP A 301 -15.49 -9.80 -7.63
C ASP A 301 -14.65 -10.76 -8.47
N PHE A 302 -14.21 -10.35 -9.64
CA PHE A 302 -13.27 -11.10 -10.47
C PHE A 302 -11.95 -11.38 -9.72
N LEU A 303 -11.35 -10.37 -9.06
CA LEU A 303 -10.12 -10.56 -8.28
C LEU A 303 -10.32 -11.52 -7.11
N MET A 304 -11.46 -11.46 -6.42
CA MET A 304 -11.76 -12.34 -5.29
C MET A 304 -11.95 -13.80 -5.69
N HIS A 305 -12.47 -14.06 -6.89
CA HIS A 305 -12.77 -15.42 -7.38
C HIS A 305 -11.71 -15.95 -8.35
N THR A 306 -10.75 -15.13 -8.78
CA THR A 306 -9.68 -15.59 -9.68
C THR A 306 -8.72 -16.52 -8.94
N SER A 307 -8.45 -17.67 -9.53
CA SER A 307 -7.47 -18.62 -9.00
C SER A 307 -6.06 -18.01 -9.01
N HIS A 308 -5.38 -18.07 -7.89
CA HIS A 308 -3.98 -17.65 -7.78
C HIS A 308 -2.99 -18.61 -8.45
N GLY A 309 -3.48 -19.74 -9.01
CA GLY A 309 -2.64 -20.78 -9.56
C GLY A 309 -2.12 -21.78 -8.51
N TYR A 310 -2.52 -21.62 -7.26
CA TYR A 310 -2.24 -22.52 -6.15
C TYR A 310 -3.44 -22.62 -5.20
N THR A 311 -3.44 -23.63 -4.33
CA THR A 311 -4.51 -23.89 -3.37
C THR A 311 -4.01 -23.59 -1.96
N THR A 312 -4.79 -22.77 -1.21
CA THR A 312 -4.54 -22.50 0.21
C THR A 312 -5.63 -23.07 1.11
N GLN A 313 -6.61 -23.75 0.53
CA GLN A 313 -7.73 -24.33 1.27
C GLN A 313 -7.24 -25.42 2.21
N GLY A 314 -7.59 -25.32 3.48
CA GLY A 314 -7.15 -26.25 4.52
C GLY A 314 -5.69 -26.06 4.96
N ILE A 315 -4.98 -25.02 4.48
CA ILE A 315 -3.60 -24.75 4.89
C ILE A 315 -3.57 -23.66 5.96
N LEU A 316 -2.97 -24.00 7.11
CA LEU A 316 -2.71 -23.08 8.21
C LEU A 316 -1.23 -22.74 8.27
N SER A 317 -0.92 -21.47 8.48
CA SER A 317 0.44 -21.03 8.77
C SER A 317 0.59 -20.76 10.26
N ALA A 318 1.50 -21.46 10.92
CA ALA A 318 1.74 -21.33 12.35
C ALA A 318 3.20 -20.97 12.64
N ASP A 319 3.41 -19.94 13.44
CA ASP A 319 4.73 -19.57 13.98
C ASP A 319 5.10 -20.48 15.16
N LEU A 320 5.45 -21.72 14.89
CA LEU A 320 5.81 -22.70 15.90
C LEU A 320 7.28 -22.61 16.31
N TYR A 321 8.11 -22.05 15.45
CA TYR A 321 9.55 -21.94 15.68
C TYR A 321 9.92 -20.49 15.95
N ARG A 322 10.67 -20.26 17.02
CA ARG A 322 11.23 -18.93 17.28
C ARG A 322 12.35 -18.68 16.28
N GLU A 323 12.10 -17.83 15.32
CA GLU A 323 13.09 -17.42 14.33
C GLU A 323 14.20 -16.62 15.03
N ASN A 324 15.31 -17.28 15.34
CA ASN A 324 16.53 -16.56 15.64
C ASN A 324 17.12 -16.13 14.29
N SER A 325 17.24 -14.83 14.06
CA SER A 325 18.00 -14.35 12.91
C SER A 325 19.37 -15.03 12.88
N TYR A 326 19.88 -15.34 11.69
CA TYR A 326 21.15 -16.03 11.48
C TYR A 326 22.29 -15.50 12.37
N SER A 327 22.30 -14.17 12.62
CA SER A 327 23.22 -13.51 13.54
C SER A 327 23.00 -13.82 15.02
N ALA A 328 21.79 -14.23 15.41
CA ALA A 328 21.52 -14.66 16.78
C ALA A 328 21.91 -16.14 16.99
N TYR A 329 21.89 -16.93 15.92
CA TYR A 329 22.32 -18.33 15.96
C TYR A 329 23.83 -18.45 16.20
N GLU A 330 24.65 -17.64 15.54
CA GLU A 330 26.12 -17.58 15.77
C GLU A 330 26.50 -17.15 17.18
N SER A 331 25.61 -16.47 17.91
CA SER A 331 25.86 -16.02 19.29
C SER A 331 25.37 -16.98 20.38
N LEU A 332 24.76 -18.12 20.00
CA LEU A 332 24.28 -19.12 20.94
C LEU A 332 25.41 -20.05 21.37
N THR A 333 25.43 -20.43 22.63
CA THR A 333 26.30 -21.50 23.11
C THR A 333 25.86 -22.84 22.53
N SER A 334 26.79 -23.81 22.45
CA SER A 334 26.50 -25.17 21.94
C SER A 334 25.31 -25.81 22.68
N GLU A 335 25.19 -25.63 23.99
CA GLU A 335 24.05 -26.09 24.76
C GLU A 335 22.72 -25.45 24.38
N GLN A 336 22.73 -24.15 24.09
CA GLN A 336 21.53 -23.42 23.65
C GLN A 336 21.11 -23.89 22.26
N GLN A 337 22.06 -24.15 21.38
CA GLN A 337 21.79 -24.74 20.07
C GLN A 337 21.16 -26.11 20.19
N GLN A 338 21.73 -26.99 21.01
CA GLN A 338 21.17 -28.32 21.24
C GLN A 338 19.75 -28.29 21.82
N ARG A 339 19.49 -27.42 22.80
CA ARG A 339 18.13 -27.22 23.35
C ARG A 339 17.14 -26.77 22.30
N GLN A 340 17.54 -25.86 21.39
CA GLN A 340 16.67 -25.41 20.30
C GLN A 340 16.38 -26.52 19.30
N TRP A 341 17.38 -27.35 18.96
CA TRP A 341 17.21 -28.53 18.12
C TRP A 341 16.25 -29.53 18.75
N ALA A 342 16.45 -29.87 20.01
CA ALA A 342 15.56 -30.78 20.74
C ALA A 342 14.11 -30.25 20.82
N CYS A 343 13.93 -28.94 21.03
CA CYS A 343 12.61 -28.34 21.04
C CYS A 343 11.93 -28.42 19.66
N ARG A 344 12.67 -28.19 18.58
CA ARG A 344 12.18 -28.36 17.20
C ARG A 344 11.76 -29.80 16.93
N GLU A 345 12.61 -30.75 17.29
CA GLU A 345 12.33 -32.15 17.08
C GLU A 345 11.09 -32.61 17.84
N ALA A 346 10.91 -32.13 19.07
CA ALA A 346 9.70 -32.40 19.86
C ALA A 346 8.44 -31.78 19.25
N ILE A 347 8.54 -30.58 18.61
CA ILE A 347 7.43 -29.96 17.89
C ILE A 347 7.09 -30.77 16.62
N ASN A 348 8.11 -31.17 15.86
CA ASN A 348 7.94 -31.96 14.66
C ASN A 348 7.25 -33.28 14.96
N GLN A 349 7.74 -34.02 16.00
CA GLN A 349 7.11 -35.24 16.44
C GLN A 349 5.63 -35.07 16.82
N LYS A 350 5.28 -33.99 17.52
CA LYS A 350 3.89 -33.70 17.84
C LYS A 350 3.03 -33.38 16.62
N LEU A 351 3.59 -32.73 15.58
CA LEU A 351 2.90 -32.51 14.32
C LEU A 351 2.65 -33.81 13.58
N ASP A 352 3.64 -34.77 13.60
CA ASP A 352 3.49 -36.08 12.99
C ASP A 352 2.47 -36.96 13.71
N GLU A 353 2.40 -36.86 15.05
CA GLU A 353 1.47 -37.62 15.89
C GLU A 353 0.02 -37.04 15.86
N CYS A 354 -0.20 -35.89 15.33
CA CYS A 354 -1.51 -35.21 15.35
C CYS A 354 -2.44 -35.80 14.30
N PRO A 355 -3.55 -36.47 14.69
CA PRO A 355 -4.43 -37.17 13.75
C PRO A 355 -5.24 -36.24 12.84
N PHE A 356 -5.26 -34.94 13.12
CA PHE A 356 -5.98 -33.93 12.33
C PHE A 356 -5.10 -33.25 11.28
N ILE A 357 -3.80 -33.57 11.24
CA ILE A 357 -2.85 -33.01 10.28
C ILE A 357 -2.64 -34.02 9.15
N GLU A 358 -3.03 -33.65 7.94
CA GLU A 358 -2.80 -34.44 6.73
C GLU A 358 -1.31 -34.43 6.33
N SER A 359 -0.73 -33.23 6.34
CA SER A 359 0.68 -33.02 6.04
C SER A 359 1.16 -31.69 6.64
N TRP A 360 2.43 -31.59 6.94
CA TRP A 360 3.03 -30.36 7.39
C TRP A 360 4.44 -30.18 6.80
N MET A 361 4.90 -28.94 6.76
CA MET A 361 6.25 -28.61 6.33
C MET A 361 6.74 -27.33 6.99
N THR A 362 8.04 -27.13 7.04
CA THR A 362 8.62 -25.86 7.44
C THR A 362 8.82 -24.96 6.21
N SER A 363 8.45 -23.69 6.34
CA SER A 363 8.62 -22.69 5.30
C SER A 363 9.16 -21.39 5.90
N SER A 364 9.64 -20.48 5.06
CA SER A 364 9.87 -19.13 5.52
C SER A 364 8.53 -18.51 5.98
N ARG A 365 8.57 -17.58 6.93
CA ARG A 365 7.35 -16.91 7.42
C ARG A 365 6.52 -16.30 6.31
N ASP A 366 7.17 -15.81 5.24
CA ASP A 366 6.55 -15.34 4.01
C ASP A 366 6.79 -16.38 2.92
N PHE A 367 6.01 -17.43 2.91
CA PHE A 367 6.22 -18.62 2.08
C PHE A 367 6.20 -18.38 0.56
N LEU A 368 5.61 -17.30 0.07
CA LEU A 368 5.65 -16.90 -1.34
C LEU A 368 6.65 -15.75 -1.60
N ARG A 369 7.49 -15.44 -0.62
CA ARG A 369 8.42 -14.33 -0.74
C ARG A 369 9.60 -14.70 -1.64
N GLY A 370 9.84 -13.83 -2.61
CA GLY A 370 11.04 -13.82 -3.44
C GLY A 370 11.61 -12.41 -3.53
N TYR A 371 12.55 -12.25 -4.42
CA TYR A 371 13.16 -10.96 -4.75
C TYR A 371 13.52 -10.91 -6.23
N PHE A 372 13.54 -9.72 -6.80
CA PHE A 372 13.98 -9.54 -8.18
C PHE A 372 15.50 -9.49 -8.25
N THR A 373 16.06 -10.25 -9.19
CA THR A 373 17.49 -10.19 -9.58
C THR A 373 17.62 -10.37 -11.08
N ASP A 374 18.72 -9.89 -11.65
CA ASP A 374 18.98 -10.05 -13.07
C ASP A 374 19.51 -11.46 -13.32
N ILE A 375 18.80 -12.19 -14.16
CA ILE A 375 19.15 -13.52 -14.66
C ILE A 375 19.62 -13.38 -16.12
N ILE A 376 20.65 -14.12 -16.44
CA ILE A 376 21.29 -14.11 -17.77
C ILE A 376 20.93 -15.42 -18.45
N ASN A 377 20.45 -15.34 -19.70
CA ASN A 377 20.19 -16.49 -20.54
C ASN A 377 21.50 -17.02 -21.20
N ASP A 378 21.39 -18.08 -21.97
CA ASP A 378 22.49 -18.68 -22.74
C ASP A 378 23.12 -17.72 -23.78
N LYS A 379 22.34 -16.74 -24.25
CA LYS A 379 22.79 -15.70 -25.20
C LYS A 379 23.50 -14.52 -24.54
N GLY A 380 23.55 -14.50 -23.21
CA GLY A 380 24.18 -13.42 -22.43
C GLY A 380 23.27 -12.20 -22.18
N GLU A 381 22.00 -12.28 -22.53
CA GLU A 381 21.01 -11.23 -22.29
C GLU A 381 20.52 -11.27 -20.83
N LYS A 382 20.25 -10.09 -20.26
CA LYS A 382 19.86 -9.91 -18.85
C LYS A 382 18.39 -9.60 -18.73
N PHE A 383 17.70 -10.33 -17.87
CA PHE A 383 16.28 -10.14 -17.58
C PHE A 383 16.05 -10.13 -16.07
N PRO A 384 15.23 -9.19 -15.54
CA PRO A 384 14.85 -9.20 -14.14
C PRO A 384 13.82 -10.31 -13.89
N LEU A 385 14.20 -11.34 -13.13
CA LEU A 385 13.30 -12.42 -12.72
C LEU A 385 13.02 -12.37 -11.21
N TYR A 386 11.83 -12.77 -10.84
CA TYR A 386 11.44 -12.97 -9.45
C TYR A 386 11.96 -14.34 -8.97
N VAL A 387 12.96 -14.33 -8.12
CA VAL A 387 13.58 -15.55 -7.58
C VAL A 387 12.90 -15.93 -6.27
N MET A 388 12.42 -17.15 -6.19
CA MET A 388 11.77 -17.71 -5.00
C MET A 388 12.44 -19.03 -4.62
N PHE A 389 12.78 -19.15 -3.33
CA PHE A 389 13.27 -20.41 -2.75
C PHE A 389 12.10 -21.24 -2.25
N THR A 390 12.08 -22.52 -2.61
CA THR A 390 10.98 -23.42 -2.29
C THR A 390 11.47 -24.84 -2.08
N SER A 391 10.58 -25.74 -1.69
CA SER A 391 10.84 -27.18 -1.58
C SER A 391 9.82 -27.98 -2.39
N THR A 392 10.13 -29.24 -2.63
CA THR A 392 9.21 -30.20 -3.29
C THR A 392 7.90 -30.32 -2.51
N ASP A 393 7.97 -30.39 -1.19
CA ASP A 393 6.79 -30.52 -0.32
C ASP A 393 5.93 -29.26 -0.36
N PHE A 394 6.55 -28.09 -0.44
CA PHE A 394 5.84 -26.84 -0.63
C PHE A 394 5.04 -26.83 -1.95
N MET A 395 5.66 -27.28 -3.02
CA MET A 395 5.00 -27.35 -4.32
C MET A 395 3.82 -28.35 -4.31
N LYS A 396 4.01 -29.52 -3.67
CA LYS A 396 2.95 -30.52 -3.49
C LYS A 396 1.80 -29.96 -2.63
N MET A 397 2.10 -29.34 -1.49
CA MET A 397 1.11 -28.79 -0.56
C MET A 397 0.24 -27.71 -1.19
N LEU A 398 0.84 -26.80 -1.94
CA LEU A 398 0.13 -25.74 -2.66
C LEU A 398 -0.49 -26.20 -3.98
N GLY A 399 -0.23 -27.43 -4.42
CA GLY A 399 -0.74 -27.97 -5.69
C GLY A 399 -0.17 -27.25 -6.93
N LEU A 400 1.07 -26.77 -6.86
CA LEU A 400 1.75 -26.16 -7.99
C LEU A 400 2.00 -27.22 -9.08
N LYS A 401 1.53 -26.93 -10.30
CA LYS A 401 1.56 -27.90 -11.40
C LYS A 401 2.83 -27.74 -12.23
N VAL A 402 3.59 -28.81 -12.34
CA VAL A 402 4.68 -28.94 -13.33
C VAL A 402 4.06 -29.19 -14.69
N LYS A 403 4.44 -28.42 -15.70
CA LYS A 403 3.97 -28.52 -17.06
C LYS A 403 4.89 -29.38 -17.92
N GLU A 404 6.19 -29.21 -17.74
CA GLU A 404 7.23 -29.91 -18.51
C GLU A 404 8.41 -30.20 -17.60
N GLY A 405 9.10 -31.32 -17.81
CA GLY A 405 10.20 -31.76 -16.98
C GLY A 405 9.77 -32.49 -15.72
N GLN A 406 10.70 -32.70 -14.82
CA GLN A 406 10.47 -33.39 -13.53
C GLN A 406 11.27 -32.72 -12.42
N ILE A 407 10.67 -32.68 -11.24
CA ILE A 407 11.30 -32.22 -10.00
C ILE A 407 11.44 -33.46 -9.12
N GLY A 408 12.68 -33.91 -8.93
CA GLY A 408 13.01 -35.05 -8.07
C GLY A 408 13.00 -34.68 -6.58
N GLU A 409 13.04 -35.69 -5.73
CA GLU A 409 13.30 -35.50 -4.29
C GLU A 409 14.74 -35.06 -4.09
N ILE A 410 14.96 -34.15 -3.14
CA ILE A 410 16.26 -33.56 -2.84
C ILE A 410 16.62 -33.94 -1.41
N ASP A 411 17.51 -34.92 -1.26
CA ASP A 411 17.88 -35.48 0.04
C ASP A 411 19.02 -34.73 0.73
N SER A 412 19.65 -33.78 0.05
CA SER A 412 20.86 -33.12 0.56
C SER A 412 20.77 -31.58 0.37
N TYR A 413 21.36 -30.86 1.32
CA TYR A 413 21.53 -29.41 1.26
C TYR A 413 22.45 -28.91 0.13
N GLU A 414 23.24 -29.82 -0.45
CA GLU A 414 24.19 -29.53 -1.52
C GLU A 414 23.54 -29.59 -2.91
N HIS A 415 22.36 -30.24 -3.01
CA HIS A 415 21.65 -30.40 -4.24
C HIS A 415 20.47 -29.44 -4.32
N TYR A 416 20.29 -28.86 -5.46
CA TYR A 416 19.15 -28.01 -5.78
C TYR A 416 18.70 -28.24 -7.23
N GLN A 417 17.46 -27.97 -7.49
CA GLN A 417 16.87 -27.98 -8.82
C GLN A 417 16.30 -26.62 -9.15
N ILE A 418 16.23 -26.32 -10.43
CA ILE A 418 15.74 -25.04 -10.91
C ILE A 418 14.54 -25.25 -11.79
N ALA A 419 13.47 -24.49 -11.52
CA ALA A 419 12.31 -24.43 -12.38
C ALA A 419 12.03 -22.98 -12.80
N LEU A 420 11.51 -22.81 -14.02
CA LEU A 420 11.00 -21.55 -14.51
C LEU A 420 9.47 -21.64 -14.64
N ASN A 421 8.78 -20.52 -14.47
CA ASN A 421 7.38 -20.47 -14.87
C ASN A 421 7.23 -20.22 -16.37
N GLU A 422 6.01 -20.39 -16.91
CA GLU A 422 5.74 -20.23 -18.34
C GLU A 422 6.09 -18.81 -18.84
N THR A 423 5.82 -17.80 -18.00
CA THR A 423 6.17 -16.39 -18.30
C THR A 423 7.68 -16.18 -18.37
N ALA A 424 8.47 -16.82 -17.50
CA ALA A 424 9.94 -16.71 -17.54
C ALA A 424 10.53 -17.39 -18.79
N MET A 425 10.02 -18.56 -19.18
CA MET A 425 10.41 -19.22 -20.42
C MET A 425 10.25 -18.30 -21.63
N LYS A 426 9.09 -17.66 -21.75
CA LYS A 426 8.81 -16.69 -22.82
C LYS A 426 9.72 -15.46 -22.75
N THR A 427 9.91 -14.91 -21.55
CA THR A 427 10.73 -13.71 -21.35
C THR A 427 12.20 -13.94 -21.69
N LEU A 428 12.72 -15.13 -21.38
CA LEU A 428 14.10 -15.52 -21.66
C LEU A 428 14.29 -16.00 -23.11
N GLY A 429 13.20 -16.17 -23.87
CA GLY A 429 13.23 -16.57 -25.27
C GLY A 429 13.47 -18.08 -25.49
N TYR A 430 13.04 -18.93 -24.55
CA TYR A 430 13.15 -20.38 -24.65
C TYR A 430 11.83 -21.00 -25.12
N ASP A 431 11.92 -21.80 -26.18
CA ASP A 431 10.78 -22.57 -26.73
C ASP A 431 10.68 -23.97 -26.09
N THR A 432 11.79 -24.56 -25.67
CA THR A 432 11.87 -25.91 -25.11
C THR A 432 12.70 -25.94 -23.84
N LEU A 433 12.33 -26.84 -22.92
CA LEU A 433 13.04 -27.02 -21.65
C LEU A 433 14.51 -27.45 -21.83
N GLU A 434 14.80 -28.28 -22.84
CA GLU A 434 16.16 -28.82 -23.09
C GLU A 434 17.21 -27.73 -23.33
N LYS A 435 16.80 -26.61 -23.92
CA LYS A 435 17.67 -25.47 -24.23
C LYS A 435 17.73 -24.44 -23.12
N ALA A 436 16.88 -24.58 -22.08
CA ALA A 436 16.76 -23.58 -21.03
C ALA A 436 17.91 -23.72 -20.03
N ALA A 437 18.84 -22.77 -20.09
CA ALA A 437 19.94 -22.65 -19.14
C ALA A 437 20.10 -21.19 -18.72
N VAL A 438 20.24 -20.95 -17.43
CA VAL A 438 20.28 -19.60 -16.83
C VAL A 438 21.38 -19.47 -15.80
N ARG A 439 21.85 -18.24 -15.60
CA ARG A 439 22.72 -17.88 -14.48
C ARG A 439 22.33 -16.54 -13.88
N SER A 440 22.63 -16.33 -12.63
CA SER A 440 22.40 -15.04 -11.97
C SER A 440 23.62 -14.12 -12.11
N VAL A 441 23.37 -12.82 -12.13
CA VAL A 441 24.42 -11.79 -12.11
C VAL A 441 25.17 -11.80 -10.78
N SER A 442 24.48 -12.11 -9.68
CA SER A 442 25.05 -12.23 -8.34
C SER A 442 24.69 -13.59 -7.74
N PRO A 443 25.46 -14.11 -6.77
CA PRO A 443 25.13 -15.37 -6.12
C PRO A 443 23.70 -15.37 -5.60
N LEU A 444 22.93 -16.39 -5.95
CA LEU A 444 21.58 -16.59 -5.41
C LEU A 444 21.66 -16.92 -3.92
N TRP A 445 22.61 -17.78 -3.56
CA TRP A 445 22.97 -18.03 -2.17
C TRP A 445 24.43 -18.45 -2.05
N ILE A 446 24.94 -18.37 -0.84
CA ILE A 446 26.32 -18.71 -0.49
C ILE A 446 26.27 -19.74 0.63
N ALA A 447 26.98 -20.83 0.49
CA ALA A 447 27.12 -21.85 1.51
C ALA A 447 28.58 -22.15 1.84
N MET A 448 28.83 -22.62 3.06
CA MET A 448 30.13 -23.16 3.46
C MET A 448 30.09 -24.69 3.28
N VAL A 449 30.79 -25.16 2.29
CA VAL A 449 30.89 -26.60 1.99
C VAL A 449 32.35 -27.03 2.25
N GLN A 450 32.54 -27.95 3.16
CA GLN A 450 33.90 -28.48 3.55
C GLN A 450 34.92 -27.36 3.85
N GLY A 451 34.48 -26.30 4.55
CA GLY A 451 35.35 -25.18 4.91
C GLY A 451 35.65 -24.20 3.76
N LYS A 452 35.07 -24.41 2.57
CA LYS A 452 35.19 -23.49 1.42
C LYS A 452 33.85 -22.76 1.19
N VAL A 453 33.94 -21.51 0.82
CA VAL A 453 32.78 -20.73 0.41
C VAL A 453 32.42 -21.10 -1.02
N VAL A 454 31.19 -21.60 -1.21
CA VAL A 454 30.64 -21.95 -2.52
C VAL A 454 29.52 -20.97 -2.86
N GLU A 455 29.64 -20.35 -4.03
CA GLU A 455 28.66 -19.42 -4.57
C GLU A 455 27.78 -20.16 -5.58
N TYR A 456 26.46 -20.17 -5.30
CA TYR A 456 25.50 -20.85 -6.15
C TYR A 456 24.78 -19.84 -7.05
N GLY A 457 24.51 -20.25 -8.28
CA GLY A 457 23.73 -19.48 -9.24
C GLY A 457 24.53 -18.59 -10.19
N THR A 458 25.84 -18.42 -9.99
CA THR A 458 26.72 -17.64 -10.86
C THR A 458 27.20 -18.38 -12.10
N SER A 459 27.26 -19.71 -12.05
CA SER A 459 27.49 -20.59 -13.20
C SER A 459 26.17 -20.88 -13.94
N MET A 460 26.28 -21.30 -15.21
CA MET A 460 25.10 -21.72 -15.97
C MET A 460 24.48 -22.94 -15.33
N MET A 461 23.17 -22.84 -15.07
CA MET A 461 22.35 -23.85 -14.43
C MET A 461 21.32 -24.34 -15.45
N GLN A 462 21.23 -25.66 -15.65
CA GLN A 462 20.19 -26.25 -16.49
C GLN A 462 18.85 -26.18 -15.77
N VAL A 463 17.80 -25.81 -16.50
CA VAL A 463 16.44 -25.81 -15.97
C VAL A 463 15.88 -27.22 -15.95
N ASN A 464 15.38 -27.65 -14.80
CA ASN A 464 14.86 -29.04 -14.61
C ASN A 464 13.38 -29.17 -14.96
N ALA A 465 12.60 -28.11 -14.77
CA ALA A 465 11.16 -28.15 -14.99
C ALA A 465 10.58 -26.77 -15.36
N VAL A 466 9.44 -26.81 -16.03
CA VAL A 466 8.58 -25.63 -16.26
C VAL A 466 7.33 -25.79 -15.40
N VAL A 467 7.04 -24.79 -14.58
CA VAL A 467 5.86 -24.72 -13.71
C VAL A 467 4.80 -23.82 -14.34
N LYS A 468 3.53 -24.17 -14.20
CA LYS A 468 2.43 -23.29 -14.62
C LYS A 468 2.52 -21.96 -13.89
N ASP A 469 2.10 -20.92 -14.56
CA ASP A 469 2.03 -19.59 -14.01
C ASP A 469 1.14 -19.54 -12.75
N PHE A 470 1.61 -18.88 -11.71
CA PHE A 470 0.87 -18.59 -10.51
C PHE A 470 1.23 -17.19 -9.97
N PHE A 471 0.41 -16.63 -9.10
CA PHE A 471 0.59 -15.28 -8.59
C PHE A 471 1.26 -15.33 -7.21
N PRO A 472 2.56 -15.06 -7.08
CA PRO A 472 3.24 -15.02 -5.78
C PRO A 472 2.89 -13.77 -4.96
N GLN A 473 2.37 -12.76 -5.65
CA GLN A 473 2.02 -11.45 -5.11
C GLN A 473 0.55 -11.12 -5.45
N ARG A 474 0.23 -9.82 -5.54
CA ARG A 474 -1.13 -9.37 -5.84
C ARG A 474 -1.51 -9.73 -7.27
N LEU A 475 -2.74 -10.17 -7.47
CA LEU A 475 -3.30 -10.45 -8.80
C LEU A 475 -3.21 -9.25 -9.76
N THR A 476 -3.27 -8.03 -9.21
CA THR A 476 -3.17 -6.77 -9.97
C THR A 476 -1.80 -6.52 -10.60
N ASP A 477 -0.76 -7.15 -10.08
CA ASP A 477 0.61 -6.91 -10.54
C ASP A 477 1.00 -7.83 -11.70
N GLY A 478 0.09 -8.77 -12.04
CA GLY A 478 0.33 -9.77 -13.04
C GLY A 478 1.23 -10.91 -12.57
N VAL A 479 1.48 -11.88 -13.44
CA VAL A 479 2.42 -12.96 -13.16
C VAL A 479 3.83 -12.52 -13.56
N PRO A 480 4.76 -12.38 -12.60
CA PRO A 480 6.13 -12.03 -12.94
C PRO A 480 6.84 -13.24 -13.58
N PRO A 481 7.87 -13.02 -14.41
CA PRO A 481 8.78 -14.08 -14.81
C PRO A 481 9.53 -14.60 -13.57
N MET A 482 9.38 -15.90 -13.25
CA MET A 482 9.88 -16.49 -12.00
C MET A 482 10.94 -17.55 -12.23
N LEU A 483 11.94 -17.52 -11.34
CA LEU A 483 12.91 -18.58 -11.15
C LEU A 483 12.67 -19.21 -9.78
N LEU A 484 12.30 -20.47 -9.75
CA LEU A 484 12.14 -21.27 -8.53
C LEU A 484 13.43 -22.03 -8.27
N VAL A 485 14.01 -21.78 -7.11
CA VAL A 485 15.15 -22.56 -6.60
C VAL A 485 14.61 -23.56 -5.58
N ILE A 486 14.67 -24.82 -5.94
CA ILE A 486 14.08 -25.92 -5.18
C ILE A 486 15.20 -26.61 -4.42
N SER A 487 15.09 -26.65 -3.09
CA SER A 487 16.07 -27.27 -2.19
C SER A 487 15.36 -28.02 -1.06
N SER A 488 16.08 -28.86 -0.34
CA SER A 488 15.52 -29.66 0.76
C SER A 488 15.17 -28.85 2.00
N ASN A 489 15.49 -27.53 2.04
CA ASN A 489 15.44 -26.82 3.30
C ASN A 489 14.68 -25.50 3.26
N SER A 490 13.75 -25.33 4.20
CA SER A 490 13.23 -24.04 4.60
C SER A 490 13.09 -24.01 6.13
N LEU A 491 13.76 -23.03 6.77
CA LEU A 491 13.67 -22.80 8.21
C LEU A 491 12.69 -21.65 8.45
N GLY A 492 11.67 -21.84 9.30
CA GLY A 492 10.76 -20.74 9.61
C GLY A 492 9.45 -21.17 10.24
N ALA A 493 8.35 -20.70 9.71
CA ALA A 493 7.00 -21.05 10.12
C ALA A 493 6.62 -22.45 9.64
N ALA A 494 5.75 -23.15 10.35
CA ALA A 494 5.14 -24.37 9.86
C ALA A 494 3.91 -24.03 8.99
N LEU A 495 3.82 -24.65 7.82
CA LEU A 495 2.59 -24.76 7.04
C LEU A 495 1.98 -26.13 7.35
N ILE A 496 0.73 -26.13 7.72
CA ILE A 496 -0.01 -27.30 8.18
C ILE A 496 -1.24 -27.45 7.33
N LYS A 497 -1.43 -28.60 6.73
CA LYS A 497 -2.66 -28.96 6.02
C LYS A 497 -3.49 -29.88 6.92
N ALA A 498 -4.69 -29.41 7.23
CA ALA A 498 -5.65 -30.11 8.06
C ALA A 498 -6.85 -30.59 7.23
#